data_8ba3db7f9ef0526525325b862aa46c67
#
_entry.id   8ba3db7f9ef0526525325b862aa46c67
#
_cell.length_a   1.000
_cell.length_b   1.000
_cell.length_c   1.000
_cell.angle_alpha   90.00
_cell.angle_beta   90.00
_cell.angle_gamma   90.00
#
_symmetry.space_group_name_H-M   'P 1'
#
loop_
_entity.id
_entity.type
_entity.pdbx_description
1 polymer ?
#
loop_
_entity_poly.entity_id
_entity_poly.type
_entity_poly.pdbx_seq_one_letter_code
_entity_poly.pdbx_strand_id
1 'polypeptide(L)'
;MKRALLFALAVAACQEELAQNTDPLPLNPETVGHFCQMNLLEHEGPKGQVHLEGLPGMPLFFSQVSDTVAYLRLPEQSHPILAIWVADMGAPGATWADPGADNWIDARTASYVVGAAIEGGMGAPEVVPFADPAAAKAFAARHGGNIMGLDAIPDSAVLAPSTQTAEGDGDYGRRLEALSDRAGG
;
A
#
# COMPACT_ATOMS: atom_id res chain seq x y z
N MET A 1 47.73 44.66 35.65
CA MET A 1 46.33 44.42 35.24
C MET A 1 46.36 43.63 33.92
N LYS A 2 46.25 42.28 34.01
CA LYS A 2 46.27 41.38 32.83
C LYS A 2 44.85 40.94 32.53
N ARG A 3 44.29 41.41 31.41
CA ARG A 3 42.98 40.99 30.93
C ARG A 3 43.14 39.66 30.17
N ALA A 4 42.66 38.56 30.76
CA ALA A 4 42.55 37.29 30.11
C ALA A 4 41.28 37.29 29.24
N LEU A 5 41.49 37.16 27.91
CA LEU A 5 40.43 37.03 26.94
C LEU A 5 40.10 35.52 26.77
N LEU A 6 39.00 35.11 27.34
CA LEU A 6 38.48 33.73 27.14
C LEU A 6 37.81 33.68 25.77
N PHE A 7 38.44 32.96 24.85
CA PHE A 7 37.84 32.60 23.54
C PHE A 7 37.00 31.33 23.77
N ALA A 8 35.69 31.49 23.82
CA ALA A 8 34.77 30.35 23.83
C ALA A 8 34.64 29.84 22.38
N LEU A 9 35.28 28.71 22.08
CA LEU A 9 35.06 27.97 20.84
C LEU A 9 33.68 27.29 20.93
N ALA A 10 32.69 27.86 20.24
CA ALA A 10 31.43 27.18 19.98
C ALA A 10 31.67 26.11 18.88
N VAL A 11 31.84 24.87 19.30
CA VAL A 11 31.82 23.71 18.37
C VAL A 11 30.36 23.51 17.98
N ALA A 12 29.97 24.03 16.80
CA ALA A 12 28.74 23.65 16.14
C ALA A 12 28.94 22.20 15.65
N ALA A 13 28.53 21.22 16.43
CA ALA A 13 28.38 19.85 15.99
C ALA A 13 27.20 19.84 15.00
N CYS A 14 27.51 19.92 13.71
CA CYS A 14 26.58 19.44 12.69
C CYS A 14 26.42 17.92 12.92
N GLN A 15 25.36 17.49 13.59
CA GLN A 15 24.91 16.12 13.50
C GLN A 15 24.44 15.94 12.05
N GLU A 16 25.22 15.24 11.23
CA GLU A 16 24.70 14.64 10.03
C GLU A 16 23.65 13.62 10.51
N GLU A 17 22.39 13.99 10.37
CA GLU A 17 21.28 13.08 10.56
C GLU A 17 21.42 12.00 9.47
N LEU A 18 21.88 10.80 9.86
CA LEU A 18 22.00 9.68 8.95
C LEU A 18 20.62 9.41 8.35
N ALA A 19 20.52 9.49 7.02
CA ALA A 19 19.28 9.21 6.32
C ALA A 19 18.74 7.83 6.77
N GLN A 20 17.45 7.78 7.09
CA GLN A 20 16.78 6.55 7.48
C GLN A 20 16.89 5.53 6.34
N ASN A 21 17.32 4.30 6.64
CA ASN A 21 17.27 3.22 5.65
C ASN A 21 15.81 2.89 5.31
N THR A 22 15.49 2.93 4.03
CA THR A 22 14.16 2.64 3.46
C THR A 22 14.22 1.52 2.42
N ASP A 23 15.29 0.69 2.43
CA ASP A 23 15.34 -0.52 1.60
C ASP A 23 14.15 -1.42 1.94
N PRO A 24 13.57 -2.11 0.94
CA PRO A 24 12.41 -2.96 1.19
C PRO A 24 12.79 -4.14 2.09
N LEU A 25 11.85 -4.53 2.95
CA LEU A 25 12.01 -5.68 3.82
C LEU A 25 11.26 -6.88 3.24
N PRO A 26 11.86 -8.10 3.28
CA PRO A 26 11.17 -9.30 2.84
C PRO A 26 9.98 -9.62 3.73
N LEU A 27 8.93 -10.20 3.15
CA LEU A 27 7.83 -10.79 3.90
C LEU A 27 8.31 -12.01 4.67
N ASN A 28 7.77 -12.19 5.86
CA ASN A 28 8.01 -13.37 6.69
C ASN A 28 6.67 -13.88 7.28
N PRO A 29 6.63 -15.06 7.91
CA PRO A 29 5.39 -15.63 8.45
C PRO A 29 4.69 -14.78 9.52
N GLU A 30 5.35 -13.77 10.06
CA GLU A 30 4.82 -12.87 11.09
C GLU A 30 4.36 -11.54 10.50
N THR A 31 4.57 -11.32 9.17
CA THR A 31 4.21 -10.07 8.51
C THR A 31 2.70 -9.98 8.35
N VAL A 32 2.10 -8.97 8.98
CA VAL A 32 0.67 -8.68 8.92
C VAL A 32 0.36 -7.41 8.12
N GLY A 33 -0.79 -7.39 7.46
CA GLY A 33 -1.25 -6.24 6.71
C GLY A 33 -1.74 -5.11 7.61
N HIS A 34 -1.40 -3.86 7.26
CA HIS A 34 -1.78 -2.68 8.04
C HIS A 34 -3.30 -2.53 8.18
N PHE A 35 -4.05 -2.72 7.10
CA PHE A 35 -5.52 -2.63 7.12
C PHE A 35 -6.19 -3.92 7.57
N CYS A 36 -5.78 -5.06 7.01
CA CYS A 36 -6.47 -6.33 7.25
C CYS A 36 -6.07 -7.03 8.55
N GLN A 37 -4.89 -6.71 9.14
CA GLN A 37 -4.33 -7.36 10.34
C GLN A 37 -4.19 -8.89 10.22
N MET A 38 -4.09 -9.41 8.98
CA MET A 38 -3.92 -10.82 8.66
C MET A 38 -2.52 -11.09 8.09
N ASN A 39 -2.09 -12.35 8.14
CA ASN A 39 -0.81 -12.76 7.58
C ASN A 39 -0.79 -12.55 6.07
N LEU A 40 0.20 -11.80 5.58
CA LEU A 40 0.29 -11.44 4.16
C LEU A 40 0.62 -12.60 3.23
N LEU A 41 1.31 -13.63 3.72
CA LEU A 41 1.65 -14.81 2.92
C LEU A 41 0.44 -15.72 2.64
N GLU A 42 -0.69 -15.51 3.34
CA GLU A 42 -1.93 -16.23 3.13
C GLU A 42 -2.85 -15.58 2.07
N HIS A 43 -2.45 -14.43 1.54
CA HIS A 43 -3.22 -13.69 0.53
C HIS A 43 -2.53 -13.73 -0.83
N GLU A 44 -3.30 -13.98 -1.88
CA GLU A 44 -2.82 -13.93 -3.25
C GLU A 44 -2.60 -12.49 -3.75
N GLY A 45 -1.96 -12.35 -4.91
CA GLY A 45 -1.73 -11.07 -5.59
C GLY A 45 -0.61 -10.20 -5.00
N PRO A 46 -0.29 -9.10 -5.67
CA PRO A 46 0.83 -8.24 -5.32
C PRO A 46 0.63 -7.56 -3.97
N LYS A 47 1.75 -7.33 -3.27
CA LYS A 47 1.82 -6.69 -1.97
C LYS A 47 2.46 -5.31 -2.07
N GLY A 48 2.25 -4.49 -1.04
CA GLY A 48 2.95 -3.23 -0.90
C GLY A 48 3.54 -3.02 0.48
N GLN A 49 4.55 -2.14 0.55
CA GLN A 49 5.06 -1.64 1.82
C GLN A 49 5.37 -0.15 1.73
N VAL A 50 5.14 0.56 2.83
CA VAL A 50 5.35 2.00 2.95
C VAL A 50 6.26 2.28 4.14
N HIS A 51 7.37 2.96 3.88
CA HIS A 51 8.31 3.41 4.91
C HIS A 51 7.98 4.83 5.34
N LEU A 52 7.81 5.03 6.63
CA LEU A 52 7.48 6.31 7.24
C LEU A 52 8.68 6.91 7.97
N GLU A 53 8.77 8.24 7.96
CA GLU A 53 9.79 8.97 8.71
C GLU A 53 9.70 8.65 10.21
N GLY A 54 10.85 8.50 10.87
CA GLY A 54 10.93 8.22 12.30
C GLY A 54 10.58 6.78 12.70
N LEU A 55 10.25 5.88 11.75
CA LEU A 55 9.95 4.47 11.96
C LEU A 55 10.94 3.55 11.22
N PRO A 56 12.25 3.61 11.51
CA PRO A 56 13.26 2.81 10.82
C PRO A 56 13.03 1.31 11.04
N GLY A 57 13.04 0.53 9.94
CA GLY A 57 12.85 -0.92 9.99
C GLY A 57 11.43 -1.39 10.33
N MET A 58 10.45 -0.47 10.35
CA MET A 58 9.05 -0.75 10.66
C MET A 58 8.11 -0.24 9.56
N PRO A 59 8.20 -0.74 8.31
CA PRO A 59 7.29 -0.35 7.27
C PRO A 59 5.88 -0.86 7.53
N LEU A 60 4.90 -0.15 7.01
CA LEU A 60 3.53 -0.64 6.92
C LEU A 60 3.42 -1.57 5.71
N PHE A 61 2.89 -2.75 5.90
CA PHE A 61 2.65 -3.71 4.83
C PHE A 61 1.17 -3.76 4.43
N PHE A 62 0.91 -4.03 3.17
CA PHE A 62 -0.44 -4.10 2.59
C PHE A 62 -0.62 -5.38 1.80
N SER A 63 -1.76 -6.05 2.01
CA SER A 63 -2.15 -7.28 1.32
C SER A 63 -2.50 -7.08 -0.16
N GLN A 64 -2.75 -5.83 -0.57
CA GLN A 64 -3.08 -5.41 -1.93
C GLN A 64 -2.34 -4.12 -2.27
N VAL A 65 -1.98 -3.94 -3.55
CA VAL A 65 -1.39 -2.68 -4.01
C VAL A 65 -2.45 -1.59 -4.10
N SER A 66 -3.71 -1.93 -4.38
CA SER A 66 -4.83 -1.00 -4.28
C SER A 66 -4.93 -0.35 -2.90
N ASP A 67 -4.75 -1.12 -1.80
CA ASP A 67 -4.73 -0.60 -0.43
C ASP A 67 -3.50 0.29 -0.16
N THR A 68 -2.35 -0.08 -0.73
CA THR A 68 -1.14 0.75 -0.66
C THR A 68 -1.39 2.12 -1.28
N VAL A 69 -1.96 2.16 -2.49
CA VAL A 69 -2.28 3.41 -3.19
C VAL A 69 -3.37 4.18 -2.44
N ALA A 70 -4.38 3.50 -1.90
CA ALA A 70 -5.40 4.13 -1.06
C ALA A 70 -4.76 4.83 0.15
N TYR A 71 -3.85 4.17 0.86
CA TYR A 71 -3.13 4.76 1.99
C TYR A 71 -2.39 6.05 1.61
N LEU A 72 -1.80 6.12 0.41
CA LEU A 72 -1.12 7.34 -0.07
C LEU A 72 -2.07 8.52 -0.29
N ARG A 73 -3.35 8.27 -0.51
CA ARG A 73 -4.41 9.28 -0.80
C ARG A 73 -5.16 9.71 0.45
N LEU A 74 -5.17 8.88 1.49
CA LEU A 74 -5.88 9.15 2.72
C LEU A 74 -5.11 10.17 3.59
N PRO A 75 -5.82 11.01 4.37
CA PRO A 75 -5.20 12.01 5.24
C PRO A 75 -4.67 11.44 6.57
N GLU A 76 -4.87 10.15 6.85
CA GLU A 76 -4.57 9.54 8.15
C GLU A 76 -3.09 9.10 8.30
N GLN A 77 -2.18 9.56 7.44
CA GLN A 77 -0.77 9.24 7.58
C GLN A 77 -0.21 9.86 8.86
N SER A 78 0.36 9.01 9.70
CA SER A 78 0.92 9.45 10.98
C SER A 78 2.25 10.22 10.85
N HIS A 79 3.00 9.95 9.75
CA HIS A 79 4.32 10.50 9.48
C HIS A 79 4.52 10.69 7.97
N PRO A 80 5.48 11.52 7.54
CA PRO A 80 5.85 11.64 6.13
C PRO A 80 6.27 10.29 5.52
N ILE A 81 5.86 10.04 4.29
CA ILE A 81 6.22 8.85 3.53
C ILE A 81 7.59 9.06 2.88
N LEU A 82 8.54 8.17 3.20
CA LEU A 82 9.91 8.20 2.67
C LEU A 82 10.06 7.33 1.43
N ALA A 83 9.55 6.10 1.46
CA ALA A 83 9.62 5.17 0.35
C ALA A 83 8.36 4.30 0.26
N ILE A 84 8.10 3.82 -0.96
CA ILE A 84 6.95 2.96 -1.26
C ILE A 84 7.45 1.86 -2.20
N TRP A 85 7.22 0.62 -1.81
CA TRP A 85 7.60 -0.55 -2.58
C TRP A 85 6.38 -1.40 -2.90
N VAL A 86 6.36 -1.99 -4.08
CA VAL A 86 5.30 -2.89 -4.54
C VAL A 86 5.91 -4.15 -5.16
N ALA A 87 5.21 -5.28 -5.10
CA ALA A 87 5.68 -6.52 -5.67
C ALA A 87 5.63 -6.48 -7.21
N ASP A 88 6.73 -6.82 -7.90
CA ASP A 88 6.77 -6.87 -9.36
C ASP A 88 6.09 -8.14 -9.90
N MET A 89 4.91 -8.02 -10.49
CA MET A 89 4.19 -9.14 -11.09
C MET A 89 4.77 -9.58 -12.46
N GLY A 90 5.79 -8.89 -12.95
CA GLY A 90 6.58 -9.26 -14.12
C GLY A 90 7.87 -10.00 -13.82
N ALA A 91 8.25 -10.14 -12.54
CA ALA A 91 9.49 -10.78 -12.14
C ALA A 91 9.50 -12.29 -12.47
N PRO A 92 10.68 -12.86 -12.77
CA PRO A 92 10.79 -14.29 -13.00
C PRO A 92 10.31 -15.11 -11.80
N GLY A 93 9.36 -16.01 -12.00
CA GLY A 93 8.78 -16.86 -10.96
C GLY A 93 7.63 -16.24 -10.17
N ALA A 94 7.36 -14.95 -10.30
CA ALA A 94 6.18 -14.33 -9.69
C ALA A 94 4.90 -14.91 -10.28
N THR A 95 3.98 -15.33 -9.41
CA THR A 95 2.64 -15.80 -9.77
C THR A 95 1.60 -15.07 -8.95
N TRP A 96 0.32 -15.20 -9.31
CA TRP A 96 -0.75 -14.60 -8.51
C TRP A 96 -0.83 -15.20 -7.11
N ALA A 97 -0.68 -16.52 -6.99
CA ALA A 97 -0.69 -17.22 -5.71
C ALA A 97 0.57 -16.96 -4.86
N ASP A 98 1.71 -16.70 -5.51
CA ASP A 98 2.99 -16.39 -4.83
C ASP A 98 3.73 -15.31 -5.61
N PRO A 99 3.56 -14.05 -5.25
CA PRO A 99 4.29 -12.95 -5.88
C PRO A 99 5.78 -12.88 -5.49
N GLY A 100 6.20 -13.69 -4.52
CA GLY A 100 7.56 -13.69 -3.94
C GLY A 100 7.67 -12.81 -2.70
N ALA A 101 8.37 -13.34 -1.70
CA ALA A 101 8.51 -12.66 -0.39
C ALA A 101 9.47 -11.46 -0.41
N ASP A 102 10.38 -11.40 -1.38
CA ASP A 102 11.42 -10.34 -1.50
C ASP A 102 11.45 -9.74 -2.92
N ASN A 103 10.32 -9.68 -3.56
CA ASN A 103 10.17 -9.21 -4.93
C ASN A 103 9.63 -7.78 -4.95
N TRP A 104 10.50 -6.79 -4.72
CA TRP A 104 10.12 -5.40 -4.55
C TRP A 104 10.67 -4.49 -5.63
N ILE A 105 9.85 -3.55 -6.10
CA ILE A 105 10.23 -2.43 -6.98
C ILE A 105 9.73 -1.11 -6.41
N ASP A 106 10.43 0.00 -6.71
CA ASP A 106 9.97 1.33 -6.32
C ASP A 106 8.63 1.64 -7.01
N ALA A 107 7.62 1.91 -6.20
CA ALA A 107 6.27 2.19 -6.66
C ALA A 107 6.18 3.39 -7.62
N ARG A 108 7.08 4.38 -7.48
CA ARG A 108 7.11 5.58 -8.33
C ARG A 108 7.59 5.30 -9.75
N THR A 109 8.36 4.22 -9.92
CA THR A 109 8.92 3.84 -11.23
C THR A 109 8.15 2.71 -11.92
N ALA A 110 7.27 2.03 -11.19
CA ALA A 110 6.46 0.92 -11.69
C ALA A 110 5.42 1.37 -12.73
N SER A 111 5.11 0.47 -13.66
CA SER A 111 3.95 0.56 -14.56
C SER A 111 2.80 -0.24 -13.97
N TYR A 112 1.63 0.36 -13.84
CA TYR A 112 0.46 -0.28 -13.24
C TYR A 112 -0.59 -0.63 -14.29
N VAL A 113 -1.18 -1.84 -14.20
CA VAL A 113 -2.42 -2.17 -14.93
C VAL A 113 -3.59 -1.98 -13.97
N VAL A 114 -4.49 -1.06 -14.33
CA VAL A 114 -5.66 -0.65 -13.53
C VAL A 114 -6.94 -1.00 -14.27
N GLY A 115 -7.92 -1.55 -13.57
CA GLY A 115 -9.20 -1.97 -14.15
C GLY A 115 -9.12 -3.29 -14.94
N ALA A 116 -8.12 -4.12 -14.67
CA ALA A 116 -8.10 -5.51 -15.12
C ALA A 116 -9.23 -6.32 -14.45
N ALA A 117 -9.73 -7.35 -15.14
CA ALA A 117 -10.71 -8.29 -14.58
C ALA A 117 -10.03 -9.29 -13.63
N ILE A 118 -9.45 -8.76 -12.53
CA ILE A 118 -8.74 -9.54 -11.51
C ILE A 118 -8.94 -8.92 -10.14
N GLU A 119 -9.09 -9.77 -9.14
CA GLU A 119 -9.27 -9.38 -7.75
C GLU A 119 -7.97 -9.64 -6.96
N GLY A 120 -7.65 -8.75 -6.04
CA GLY A 120 -6.57 -8.91 -5.08
C GLY A 120 -6.93 -9.88 -3.97
N GLY A 121 -5.99 -10.12 -3.07
CA GLY A 121 -6.13 -11.08 -1.97
C GLY A 121 -7.28 -10.81 -0.99
N MET A 122 -7.89 -9.63 -1.06
CA MET A 122 -9.07 -9.24 -0.26
C MET A 122 -10.36 -9.20 -1.07
N GLY A 123 -10.37 -9.72 -2.31
CA GLY A 123 -11.56 -9.79 -3.16
C GLY A 123 -11.99 -8.45 -3.76
N ALA A 124 -11.13 -7.41 -3.71
CA ALA A 124 -11.37 -6.14 -4.36
C ALA A 124 -10.60 -6.05 -5.69
N PRO A 125 -11.02 -5.19 -6.65
CA PRO A 125 -10.25 -4.94 -7.85
C PRO A 125 -8.81 -4.53 -7.54
N GLU A 126 -7.84 -5.14 -8.24
CA GLU A 126 -6.44 -4.94 -7.93
C GLU A 126 -5.77 -3.97 -8.91
N VAL A 127 -4.75 -3.28 -8.40
CA VAL A 127 -3.81 -2.45 -9.15
C VAL A 127 -2.51 -3.24 -9.31
N VAL A 128 -2.20 -3.71 -10.51
CA VAL A 128 -1.15 -4.70 -10.74
C VAL A 128 0.14 -4.04 -11.21
N PRO A 129 1.24 -4.06 -10.41
CA PRO A 129 2.49 -3.39 -10.71
C PRO A 129 3.46 -4.28 -11.50
N PHE A 130 4.27 -3.63 -12.35
CA PHE A 130 5.30 -4.22 -13.17
C PHE A 130 6.53 -3.31 -13.27
N ALA A 131 7.73 -3.86 -13.13
CA ALA A 131 8.97 -3.16 -13.43
C ALA A 131 9.13 -2.94 -14.94
N ASP A 132 8.78 -3.96 -15.75
CA ASP A 132 8.86 -3.91 -17.20
C ASP A 132 7.52 -3.50 -17.83
N PRO A 133 7.45 -2.34 -18.54
CA PRO A 133 6.24 -1.93 -19.25
C PRO A 133 5.78 -2.95 -20.32
N ALA A 134 6.68 -3.78 -20.86
CA ALA A 134 6.29 -4.83 -21.80
C ALA A 134 5.52 -5.97 -21.10
N ALA A 135 5.90 -6.32 -19.87
CA ALA A 135 5.15 -7.27 -19.04
C ALA A 135 3.77 -6.72 -18.68
N ALA A 136 3.68 -5.43 -18.30
CA ALA A 136 2.41 -4.76 -18.06
C ALA A 136 1.49 -4.82 -19.29
N LYS A 137 2.04 -4.57 -20.47
CA LYS A 137 1.29 -4.64 -21.74
C LYS A 137 0.80 -6.05 -22.04
N ALA A 138 1.64 -7.05 -21.82
CA ALA A 138 1.27 -8.46 -22.02
C ALA A 138 0.18 -8.90 -21.04
N PHE A 139 0.22 -8.40 -19.79
CA PHE A 139 -0.81 -8.65 -18.77
C PHE A 139 -2.14 -7.98 -19.17
N ALA A 140 -2.13 -6.69 -19.51
CA ALA A 140 -3.31 -5.96 -19.92
C ALA A 140 -3.99 -6.56 -21.16
N ALA A 141 -3.22 -7.11 -22.09
CA ALA A 141 -3.76 -7.81 -23.27
C ALA A 141 -4.56 -9.08 -22.91
N ARG A 142 -4.26 -9.72 -21.78
CA ARG A 142 -4.94 -10.95 -21.30
C ARG A 142 -6.10 -10.67 -20.35
N HIS A 143 -5.96 -9.66 -19.50
CA HIS A 143 -6.86 -9.40 -18.39
C HIS A 143 -7.65 -8.10 -18.53
N GLY A 144 -7.39 -7.33 -19.60
CA GLY A 144 -7.94 -5.99 -19.75
C GLY A 144 -7.21 -4.96 -18.88
N GLY A 145 -7.82 -3.79 -18.74
CA GLY A 145 -7.28 -2.68 -17.95
C GLY A 145 -6.42 -1.72 -18.78
N ASN A 146 -5.99 -0.64 -18.12
CA ASN A 146 -5.20 0.42 -18.70
C ASN A 146 -3.85 0.53 -17.97
N ILE A 147 -2.79 0.83 -18.74
CA ILE A 147 -1.44 0.98 -18.17
C ILE A 147 -1.21 2.44 -17.82
N MET A 148 -0.73 2.70 -16.61
CA MET A 148 -0.43 4.06 -16.14
C MET A 148 0.64 4.06 -15.04
N GLY A 149 1.20 5.24 -14.74
CA GLY A 149 2.07 5.45 -13.59
C GLY A 149 1.29 5.67 -12.30
N LEU A 150 1.95 5.63 -11.15
CA LEU A 150 1.36 5.75 -9.82
C LEU A 150 0.46 6.98 -9.67
N ASP A 151 0.93 8.15 -10.10
CA ASP A 151 0.20 9.42 -9.94
C ASP A 151 -1.03 9.53 -10.85
N ALA A 152 -1.10 8.71 -11.90
CA ALA A 152 -2.22 8.69 -12.84
C ALA A 152 -3.34 7.70 -12.42
N ILE A 153 -3.14 6.90 -11.37
CA ILE A 153 -4.16 5.99 -10.86
C ILE A 153 -5.31 6.83 -10.30
N PRO A 154 -6.55 6.70 -10.81
CA PRO A 154 -7.65 7.50 -10.33
C PRO A 154 -8.09 7.06 -8.93
N ASP A 155 -8.48 8.03 -8.09
CA ASP A 155 -8.97 7.77 -6.74
C ASP A 155 -10.15 6.78 -6.74
N SER A 156 -11.01 6.85 -7.75
CA SER A 156 -12.15 5.93 -7.91
C SER A 156 -11.75 4.46 -8.11
N ALA A 157 -10.50 4.18 -8.48
CA ALA A 157 -10.01 2.80 -8.63
C ALA A 157 -9.55 2.19 -7.28
N VAL A 158 -9.26 3.03 -6.28
CA VAL A 158 -8.67 2.60 -5.00
C VAL A 158 -9.46 3.07 -3.77
N LEU A 159 -10.24 4.14 -3.89
CA LEU A 159 -11.06 4.69 -2.81
C LEU A 159 -12.56 4.45 -3.02
N ALA A 160 -12.98 3.76 -4.08
CA ALA A 160 -14.39 3.52 -4.32
C ALA A 160 -14.99 2.70 -3.17
N PRO A 161 -16.13 3.12 -2.62
CA PRO A 161 -16.87 2.29 -1.68
C PRO A 161 -17.19 0.97 -2.37
N SER A 162 -16.94 -0.16 -1.70
CA SER A 162 -17.33 -1.46 -2.23
C SER A 162 -18.83 -1.41 -2.57
N THR A 163 -19.18 -1.72 -3.81
CA THR A 163 -20.56 -1.70 -4.32
C THR A 163 -21.51 -2.68 -3.57
N GLN A 164 -21.00 -3.42 -2.60
CA GLN A 164 -21.79 -4.31 -1.75
C GLN A 164 -22.73 -3.58 -0.79
N THR A 165 -22.56 -2.26 -0.56
CA THR A 165 -23.38 -1.50 0.40
C THR A 165 -24.73 -1.02 -0.14
N ALA A 166 -24.89 -0.86 -1.44
CA ALA A 166 -26.10 -0.23 -1.99
C ALA A 166 -27.32 -1.17 -2.06
N GLU A 167 -27.14 -2.48 -2.23
CA GLU A 167 -28.26 -3.44 -2.26
C GLU A 167 -28.61 -4.01 -0.88
N GLY A 168 -27.64 -4.03 0.06
CA GLY A 168 -27.84 -4.52 1.43
C GLY A 168 -28.54 -3.55 2.37
N ASP A 169 -28.32 -2.25 2.21
CA ASP A 169 -28.85 -1.23 3.14
C ASP A 169 -30.39 -1.11 3.08
N GLY A 170 -30.99 -1.26 1.91
CA GLY A 170 -32.46 -1.22 1.78
C GLY A 170 -33.15 -2.44 2.42
N ASP A 171 -32.49 -3.58 2.48
CA ASP A 171 -33.02 -4.79 3.11
C ASP A 171 -32.74 -4.80 4.63
N TYR A 172 -31.61 -4.27 5.05
CA TYR A 172 -31.24 -4.14 6.45
C TYR A 172 -32.15 -3.13 7.18
N GLY A 173 -32.45 -2.00 6.57
CA GLY A 173 -33.41 -1.01 7.11
C GLY A 173 -34.79 -1.62 7.32
N ARG A 174 -35.32 -2.34 6.33
CA ARG A 174 -36.61 -3.04 6.44
C ARG A 174 -36.62 -4.14 7.52
N ARG A 175 -35.51 -4.84 7.70
CA ARG A 175 -35.38 -5.85 8.75
C ARG A 175 -35.36 -5.22 10.14
N LEU A 176 -34.69 -4.10 10.33
CA LEU A 176 -34.70 -3.35 11.59
C LEU A 176 -36.08 -2.83 11.94
N GLU A 177 -36.83 -2.26 10.99
CA GLU A 177 -38.21 -1.83 11.19
C GLU A 177 -39.09 -3.01 11.59
N ALA A 178 -39.01 -4.13 10.91
CA ALA A 178 -39.75 -5.36 11.24
C ALA A 178 -39.43 -5.93 12.62
N LEU A 179 -38.22 -5.72 13.12
CA LEU A 179 -37.82 -6.13 14.47
C LEU A 179 -38.32 -5.15 15.54
N SER A 180 -38.32 -3.86 15.25
CA SER A 180 -38.84 -2.84 16.18
C SER A 180 -40.34 -2.99 16.39
N ASP A 181 -41.11 -3.29 15.34
CA ASP A 181 -42.57 -3.53 15.41
C ASP A 181 -42.91 -4.78 16.22
N ARG A 182 -42.05 -5.80 16.22
CA ARG A 182 -42.23 -7.01 17.04
C ARG A 182 -41.88 -6.81 18.52
N ALA A 183 -41.04 -5.84 18.84
CA ALA A 183 -40.60 -5.58 20.22
C ALA A 183 -41.52 -4.60 20.95
N GLY A 184 -42.42 -3.92 20.23
CA GLY A 184 -43.36 -2.91 20.76
C GLY A 184 -44.80 -3.41 20.96
N GLY A 185 -45.12 -4.65 20.72
CA GLY A 185 -46.40 -5.30 20.95
C GLY A 185 -46.24 -6.37 22.03
#